data_2a8ca3fd1b1d2b45df3e4bcd20f22131
#
_entry.id   2a8ca3fd1b1d2b45df3e4bcd20f22131
#
_cell.length_a   1.000
_cell.length_b   1.000
_cell.length_c   1.000
_cell.angle_alpha   90.00
_cell.angle_beta   90.00
_cell.angle_gamma   90.00
#
_symmetry.space_group_name_H-M   'P 1'
#
loop_
_entity.id
_entity.type
_entity.pdbx_description
1 polymer ?
#
loop_
_entity_poly.entity_id
_entity_poly.type
_entity_poly.pdbx_seq_one_letter_code
_entity_poly.pdbx_strand_id
1 'polypeptide(L)'
;SMLQRRQARRWLVAIPLVVFFGSLATVPIAIPLLSIESTITFGRFGMRYLGLAEAFRWEDGSIHDLPQDYADMLGWREQAQAVAAVFDDVGPADIAASNYGQAGALVRYGDELGLPPVISKSSSFWLWGFGHATGDPMIFIGEDAQNLSGLFHEVKEIARVSHPYARETDVPIVLVSRPRESMPALWEILKKYRY
;
A
#
# COMPACT_ATOMS: atom_id res chain seq x y z
N SER A 1 56.55 -14.81 7.15
CA SER A 1 56.77 -16.27 7.22
C SER A 1 55.73 -17.01 6.38
N MET A 2 55.98 -18.21 5.92
CA MET A 2 55.03 -19.05 5.15
C MET A 2 53.72 -19.30 5.93
N LEU A 3 53.80 -19.39 7.24
CA LEU A 3 52.65 -19.56 8.11
C LEU A 3 51.66 -18.35 8.04
N GLN A 4 52.15 -17.13 8.05
CA GLN A 4 51.35 -15.93 7.94
C GLN A 4 50.62 -15.83 6.57
N ARG A 5 51.31 -16.21 5.48
CA ARG A 5 50.71 -16.25 4.14
C ARG A 5 49.58 -17.30 4.02
N ARG A 6 49.79 -18.50 4.65
CA ARG A 6 48.74 -19.54 4.70
C ARG A 6 47.55 -19.11 5.55
N GLN A 7 47.76 -18.42 6.64
CA GLN A 7 46.72 -17.91 7.51
C GLN A 7 45.95 -16.80 6.83
N ALA A 8 46.60 -15.84 6.19
CA ALA A 8 45.93 -14.78 5.40
C ALA A 8 45.09 -15.37 4.27
N ARG A 9 45.58 -16.39 3.54
CA ARG A 9 44.80 -17.05 2.47
C ARG A 9 43.58 -17.79 2.99
N ARG A 10 43.60 -18.35 4.20
CA ARG A 10 42.41 -18.96 4.83
C ARG A 10 41.35 -17.92 5.13
N TRP A 11 41.72 -16.75 5.64
CA TRP A 11 40.79 -15.65 5.91
C TRP A 11 40.21 -15.05 4.63
N LEU A 12 40.97 -14.97 3.54
CA LEU A 12 40.47 -14.52 2.24
C LEU A 12 39.37 -15.42 1.66
N VAL A 13 39.28 -16.68 2.08
CA VAL A 13 38.21 -17.60 1.68
C VAL A 13 37.13 -17.67 2.75
N ALA A 14 37.51 -17.71 4.03
CA ALA A 14 36.56 -17.87 5.12
C ALA A 14 35.61 -16.67 5.26
N ILE A 15 36.12 -15.43 5.15
CA ILE A 15 35.31 -14.23 5.29
C ILE A 15 34.21 -14.17 4.21
N PRO A 16 34.47 -14.29 2.89
CA PRO A 16 33.42 -14.33 1.88
C PRO A 16 32.40 -15.44 2.09
N LEU A 17 32.83 -16.63 2.54
CA LEU A 17 31.88 -17.71 2.82
C LEU A 17 30.99 -17.40 4.01
N VAL A 18 31.53 -16.84 5.10
CA VAL A 18 30.74 -16.44 6.25
C VAL A 18 29.73 -15.35 5.87
N VAL A 19 30.15 -14.34 5.08
CA VAL A 19 29.26 -13.29 4.57
C VAL A 19 28.20 -13.89 3.67
N PHE A 20 28.57 -14.76 2.74
CA PHE A 20 27.62 -15.40 1.82
C PHE A 20 26.57 -16.23 2.56
N PHE A 21 27.00 -17.14 3.44
CA PHE A 21 26.06 -17.97 4.19
C PHE A 21 25.25 -17.17 5.22
N GLY A 22 25.83 -16.14 5.83
CA GLY A 22 25.13 -15.22 6.71
C GLY A 22 24.06 -14.42 5.97
N SER A 23 24.34 -13.97 4.75
CA SER A 23 23.37 -13.26 3.91
C SER A 23 22.21 -14.15 3.48
N LEU A 24 22.40 -15.45 3.27
CA LEU A 24 21.32 -16.37 2.92
C LEU A 24 20.20 -16.40 3.96
N ALA A 25 20.53 -16.20 5.23
CA ALA A 25 19.52 -16.12 6.30
C ALA A 25 18.63 -14.87 6.22
N THR A 26 19.08 -13.81 5.54
CA THR A 26 18.29 -12.57 5.38
C THR A 26 17.51 -12.51 4.07
N VAL A 27 17.83 -13.36 3.10
CA VAL A 27 17.18 -13.38 1.78
C VAL A 27 15.65 -13.53 1.87
N PRO A 28 15.07 -14.44 2.67
CA PRO A 28 13.61 -14.58 2.77
C PRO A 28 12.91 -13.39 3.42
N ILE A 29 13.66 -12.48 4.07
CA ILE A 29 13.16 -11.24 4.66
C ILE A 29 13.26 -10.10 3.66
N ALA A 30 14.31 -10.09 2.84
CA ALA A 30 14.58 -9.01 1.88
C ALA A 30 13.83 -9.20 0.55
N ILE A 31 13.47 -10.43 0.19
CA ILE A 31 12.84 -10.76 -1.10
C ILE A 31 11.67 -11.70 -0.85
N PRO A 32 10.46 -11.45 -1.42
CA PRO A 32 9.26 -12.29 -1.23
C PRO A 32 9.34 -13.63 -2.00
N LEU A 33 10.25 -14.50 -1.55
CA LEU A 33 10.44 -15.83 -2.13
C LEU A 33 9.55 -16.91 -1.50
N LEU A 34 9.02 -16.65 -0.31
CA LEU A 34 8.20 -17.57 0.46
C LEU A 34 6.73 -17.17 0.42
N SER A 35 5.82 -18.10 0.69
CA SER A 35 4.43 -17.74 0.98
C SER A 35 4.36 -16.88 2.24
N ILE A 36 3.23 -16.16 2.42
CA ILE A 36 3.01 -15.32 3.60
C ILE A 36 3.21 -16.12 4.90
N GLU A 37 2.60 -17.29 5.01
CA GLU A 37 2.67 -18.16 6.18
C GLU A 37 4.11 -18.66 6.45
N SER A 38 4.83 -18.98 5.39
CA SER A 38 6.25 -19.40 5.48
C SER A 38 7.14 -18.24 5.91
N THR A 39 6.88 -17.03 5.40
CA THR A 39 7.60 -15.81 5.81
C THR A 39 7.35 -15.49 7.27
N ILE A 40 6.10 -15.58 7.75
CA ILE A 40 5.74 -15.39 9.16
C ILE A 40 6.46 -16.42 10.05
N THR A 41 6.43 -17.69 9.65
CA THR A 41 7.09 -18.76 10.41
C THR A 41 8.60 -18.54 10.48
N PHE A 42 9.23 -18.22 9.36
CA PHE A 42 10.65 -17.89 9.29
C PHE A 42 10.98 -16.64 10.10
N GLY A 43 10.15 -15.61 10.00
CA GLY A 43 10.29 -14.37 10.74
C GLY A 43 10.28 -14.58 12.25
N ARG A 44 9.31 -15.34 12.76
CA ARG A 44 9.22 -15.69 14.18
C ARG A 44 10.46 -16.45 14.67
N PHE A 45 10.97 -17.37 13.86
CA PHE A 45 12.23 -18.05 14.14
C PHE A 45 13.41 -17.06 14.15
N GLY A 46 13.51 -16.19 13.14
CA GLY A 46 14.56 -15.19 13.03
C GLY A 46 14.56 -14.17 14.17
N MET A 47 13.38 -13.68 14.57
CA MET A 47 13.24 -12.78 15.73
C MET A 47 13.71 -13.46 17.02
N ARG A 48 13.34 -14.71 17.21
CA ARG A 48 13.61 -15.44 18.46
C ARG A 48 15.08 -15.87 18.60
N TYR A 49 15.72 -16.29 17.51
CA TYR A 49 17.02 -16.96 17.56
C TYR A 49 18.15 -16.23 16.84
N LEU A 50 17.84 -15.34 15.90
CA LEU A 50 18.83 -14.67 15.06
C LEU A 50 18.92 -13.15 15.30
N GLY A 51 18.12 -12.62 16.23
CA GLY A 51 18.11 -11.19 16.54
C GLY A 51 17.54 -10.30 15.44
N LEU A 52 16.66 -10.83 14.57
CA LEU A 52 16.12 -10.13 13.40
C LEU A 52 14.85 -9.30 13.70
N ALA A 53 14.56 -8.98 14.96
CA ALA A 53 13.34 -8.28 15.34
C ALA A 53 13.19 -6.90 14.66
N GLU A 54 14.30 -6.19 14.45
CA GLU A 54 14.27 -4.87 13.82
C GLU A 54 13.83 -4.90 12.35
N ALA A 55 14.01 -6.02 11.64
CA ALA A 55 13.53 -6.19 10.27
C ALA A 55 11.99 -6.30 10.18
N PHE A 56 11.32 -6.52 11.30
CA PHE A 56 9.86 -6.62 11.44
C PHE A 56 9.25 -5.41 12.16
N ARG A 57 10.07 -4.43 12.53
CA ARG A 57 9.60 -3.18 13.11
C ARG A 57 9.14 -2.25 11.99
N TRP A 58 7.87 -1.83 12.09
CA TRP A 58 7.30 -0.87 11.16
C TRP A 58 7.55 0.58 11.63
N GLU A 59 7.18 1.53 10.78
CA GLU A 59 7.29 2.98 11.07
C GLU A 59 6.45 3.42 12.27
N ASP A 60 5.40 2.67 12.62
CA ASP A 60 4.60 2.88 13.83
C ASP A 60 5.33 2.50 15.14
N GLY A 61 6.55 1.94 15.01
CA GLY A 61 7.37 1.47 16.13
C GLY A 61 7.03 0.08 16.64
N SER A 62 5.97 -0.56 16.12
CA SER A 62 5.54 -1.91 16.52
C SER A 62 6.26 -2.99 15.73
N ILE A 63 6.34 -4.19 16.31
CA ILE A 63 6.85 -5.40 15.62
C ILE A 63 5.65 -6.18 15.10
N HIS A 64 5.68 -6.46 13.80
CA HIS A 64 4.61 -7.16 13.09
C HIS A 64 5.05 -8.56 12.64
N ASP A 65 4.10 -9.35 12.14
CA ASP A 65 4.36 -10.71 11.64
C ASP A 65 5.10 -10.72 10.30
N LEU A 66 4.98 -9.64 9.50
CA LEU A 66 5.67 -9.46 8.22
C LEU A 66 6.55 -8.20 8.25
N PRO A 67 7.65 -8.16 7.48
CA PRO A 67 8.33 -6.91 7.17
C PRO A 67 7.37 -5.91 6.53
N GLN A 68 7.53 -4.62 6.81
CA GLN A 68 6.64 -3.57 6.31
C GLN A 68 6.55 -3.58 4.78
N ASP A 69 7.69 -3.70 4.08
CA ASP A 69 7.73 -3.73 2.61
C ASP A 69 6.88 -4.88 2.02
N TYR A 70 6.75 -6.02 2.74
CA TYR A 70 5.88 -7.12 2.30
C TYR A 70 4.41 -6.79 2.54
N ALA A 71 4.10 -6.21 3.69
CA ALA A 71 2.76 -5.78 4.01
C ALA A 71 2.27 -4.69 3.03
N ASP A 72 3.17 -3.83 2.55
CA ASP A 72 2.91 -2.82 1.53
C ASP A 72 2.60 -3.40 0.14
N MET A 73 2.93 -4.66 -0.12
CA MET A 73 2.59 -5.33 -1.38
C MET A 73 1.20 -5.97 -1.39
N LEU A 74 0.52 -6.03 -0.24
CA LEU A 74 -0.72 -6.78 -0.05
C LEU A 74 -1.96 -5.86 -0.06
N GLY A 75 -3.13 -6.46 -0.36
CA GLY A 75 -4.43 -5.79 -0.26
C GLY A 75 -4.83 -4.95 -1.47
N TRP A 76 -3.94 -4.65 -2.40
CA TRP A 76 -4.20 -3.74 -3.52
C TRP A 76 -5.25 -4.25 -4.51
N ARG A 77 -5.23 -5.56 -4.83
CA ARG A 77 -6.22 -6.17 -5.71
C ARG A 77 -7.59 -6.24 -5.03
N GLU A 78 -7.63 -6.56 -3.77
CA GLU A 78 -8.85 -6.62 -2.96
C GLU A 78 -9.51 -5.24 -2.86
N GLN A 79 -8.71 -4.19 -2.69
CA GLN A 79 -9.20 -2.81 -2.70
C GLN A 79 -9.81 -2.44 -4.05
N ALA A 80 -9.15 -2.76 -5.17
CA ALA A 80 -9.68 -2.50 -6.50
C ALA A 80 -10.96 -3.29 -6.78
N GLN A 81 -11.03 -4.57 -6.38
CA GLN A 81 -12.22 -5.40 -6.50
C GLN A 81 -13.39 -4.88 -5.67
N ALA A 82 -13.12 -4.38 -4.46
CA ALA A 82 -14.16 -3.80 -3.62
C ALA A 82 -14.72 -2.49 -4.20
N VAL A 83 -13.86 -1.64 -4.78
CA VAL A 83 -14.31 -0.44 -5.50
C VAL A 83 -15.15 -0.83 -6.72
N ALA A 84 -14.76 -1.86 -7.46
CA ALA A 84 -15.53 -2.34 -8.62
C ALA A 84 -16.91 -2.86 -8.20
N ALA A 85 -17.00 -3.62 -7.11
CA ALA A 85 -18.29 -4.08 -6.59
C ALA A 85 -19.22 -2.92 -6.19
N VAL A 86 -18.66 -1.89 -5.54
CA VAL A 86 -19.44 -0.67 -5.22
C VAL A 86 -19.85 0.08 -6.47
N PHE A 87 -18.96 0.17 -7.47
CA PHE A 87 -19.27 0.82 -8.75
C PHE A 87 -20.40 0.12 -9.52
N ASP A 88 -20.39 -1.22 -9.52
CA ASP A 88 -21.46 -2.02 -10.15
C ASP A 88 -22.82 -1.82 -9.46
N ASP A 89 -22.81 -1.70 -8.13
CA ASP A 89 -24.03 -1.48 -7.34
C ASP A 89 -24.59 -0.06 -7.46
N VAL A 90 -23.70 0.95 -7.50
CA VAL A 90 -24.08 2.37 -7.54
C VAL A 90 -24.40 2.83 -8.97
N GLY A 91 -23.74 2.23 -9.97
CA GLY A 91 -23.76 2.66 -11.36
C GLY A 91 -22.70 3.72 -11.67
N PRO A 92 -22.80 4.41 -12.80
CA PRO A 92 -21.78 5.35 -13.25
C PRO A 92 -21.44 6.41 -12.20
N ALA A 93 -20.17 6.43 -11.78
CA ALA A 93 -19.63 7.36 -10.79
C ALA A 93 -18.17 7.67 -11.12
N ASP A 94 -17.70 8.86 -10.73
CA ASP A 94 -16.28 9.16 -10.73
C ASP A 94 -15.58 8.36 -9.61
N ILE A 95 -14.28 8.07 -9.77
CA ILE A 95 -13.50 7.34 -8.76
C ILE A 95 -12.32 8.19 -8.31
N ALA A 96 -12.20 8.36 -6.99
CA ALA A 96 -11.10 9.07 -6.36
C ALA A 96 -10.38 8.19 -5.34
N ALA A 97 -9.04 8.28 -5.31
CA ALA A 97 -8.21 7.60 -4.35
C ALA A 97 -7.48 8.60 -3.45
N SER A 98 -7.40 8.30 -2.16
CA SER A 98 -6.81 9.16 -1.15
C SER A 98 -5.29 9.23 -1.27
N ASN A 99 -4.65 8.11 -1.57
CA ASN A 99 -3.19 8.02 -1.71
C ASN A 99 -2.77 7.44 -3.07
N TYR A 100 -1.47 7.55 -3.36
CA TYR A 100 -0.87 7.09 -4.62
C TYR A 100 -0.88 5.56 -4.79
N GLY A 101 -0.82 4.80 -3.69
CA GLY A 101 -0.86 3.34 -3.72
C GLY A 101 -2.23 2.84 -4.16
N GLN A 102 -3.29 3.36 -3.56
CA GLN A 102 -4.69 3.10 -3.94
C GLN A 102 -4.95 3.52 -5.39
N ALA A 103 -4.50 4.73 -5.77
CA ALA A 103 -4.63 5.19 -7.15
C ALA A 103 -3.90 4.26 -8.13
N GLY A 104 -2.67 3.84 -7.79
CA GLY A 104 -1.89 2.89 -8.58
C GLY A 104 -2.56 1.52 -8.71
N ALA A 105 -3.17 1.02 -7.65
CA ALA A 105 -3.94 -0.22 -7.65
C ALA A 105 -5.14 -0.14 -8.62
N LEU A 106 -5.90 0.97 -8.54
CA LEU A 106 -7.04 1.20 -9.43
C LEU A 106 -6.62 1.39 -10.89
N VAL A 107 -5.49 2.04 -11.16
CA VAL A 107 -4.93 2.11 -12.52
C VAL A 107 -4.49 0.72 -13.00
N ARG A 108 -3.85 -0.08 -12.12
CA ARG A 108 -3.32 -1.40 -12.49
C ARG A 108 -4.39 -2.45 -12.77
N TYR A 109 -5.47 -2.42 -11.99
CA TYR A 109 -6.51 -3.46 -12.02
C TYR A 109 -7.84 -2.96 -12.58
N GLY A 110 -8.03 -1.64 -12.68
CA GLY A 110 -9.31 -1.02 -13.01
C GLY A 110 -9.81 -1.36 -14.41
N ASP A 111 -8.92 -1.39 -15.41
CA ASP A 111 -9.30 -1.75 -16.78
C ASP A 111 -9.88 -3.17 -16.85
N GLU A 112 -9.29 -4.14 -16.14
CA GLU A 112 -9.79 -5.52 -16.06
C GLU A 112 -11.13 -5.62 -15.34
N LEU A 113 -11.42 -4.64 -14.46
CA LEU A 113 -12.63 -4.56 -13.64
C LEU A 113 -13.70 -3.62 -14.21
N GLY A 114 -13.46 -3.01 -15.37
CA GLY A 114 -14.42 -2.10 -16.01
C GLY A 114 -14.57 -0.74 -15.31
N LEU A 115 -13.58 -0.33 -14.51
CA LEU A 115 -13.60 0.95 -13.80
C LEU A 115 -13.22 2.13 -14.71
N PRO A 116 -13.83 3.32 -14.52
CA PRO A 116 -13.38 4.53 -15.19
C PRO A 116 -12.01 4.99 -14.65
N PRO A 117 -11.37 5.97 -15.34
CA PRO A 117 -10.12 6.54 -14.87
C PRO A 117 -10.22 7.07 -13.43
N VAL A 118 -9.23 6.73 -12.60
CA VAL A 118 -9.15 7.19 -11.21
C VAL A 118 -8.47 8.55 -11.13
N ILE A 119 -8.96 9.41 -10.25
CA ILE A 119 -8.30 10.66 -9.86
C ILE A 119 -7.70 10.55 -8.45
N SER A 120 -6.61 11.25 -8.20
CA SER A 120 -6.03 11.33 -6.86
C SER A 120 -5.32 12.65 -6.64
N LYS A 121 -5.48 13.20 -5.44
CA LYS A 121 -4.75 14.38 -4.98
C LYS A 121 -3.28 14.07 -4.63
N SER A 122 -2.91 12.80 -4.56
CA SER A 122 -1.64 12.35 -4.01
C SER A 122 -0.54 12.25 -5.07
N SER A 123 0.67 12.71 -4.69
CA SER A 123 1.91 12.53 -5.44
C SER A 123 1.79 13.01 -6.91
N SER A 124 2.36 12.25 -7.87
CA SER A 124 2.32 12.60 -9.30
C SER A 124 0.92 12.52 -9.92
N PHE A 125 -0.03 11.82 -9.32
CA PHE A 125 -1.41 11.77 -9.79
C PHE A 125 -2.06 13.14 -9.84
N TRP A 126 -1.68 14.04 -8.92
CA TRP A 126 -2.13 15.42 -8.94
C TRP A 126 -1.86 16.13 -10.28
N LEU A 127 -0.73 15.87 -10.91
CA LEU A 127 -0.31 16.51 -12.17
C LEU A 127 -1.21 16.13 -13.35
N TRP A 128 -1.91 14.99 -13.26
CA TRP A 128 -2.84 14.56 -14.31
C TRP A 128 -4.22 15.21 -14.18
N GLY A 129 -4.46 15.91 -13.06
CA GLY A 129 -5.70 16.63 -12.81
C GLY A 129 -6.89 15.71 -12.54
N PHE A 130 -8.08 16.29 -12.61
CA PHE A 130 -9.34 15.58 -12.39
C PHE A 130 -10.04 15.14 -13.70
N GLY A 131 -9.41 15.38 -14.87
CA GLY A 131 -9.93 14.95 -16.17
C GLY A 131 -11.35 15.49 -16.44
N HIS A 132 -12.28 14.56 -16.67
CA HIS A 132 -13.69 14.85 -16.92
C HIS A 132 -14.59 14.59 -15.70
N ALA A 133 -14.01 14.34 -14.53
CA ALA A 133 -14.77 14.07 -13.32
C ALA A 133 -15.66 15.25 -12.96
N THR A 134 -16.92 14.96 -12.61
CA THR A 134 -17.92 15.93 -12.19
C THR A 134 -18.02 16.05 -10.69
N GLY A 135 -17.61 14.99 -9.97
CA GLY A 135 -17.76 14.84 -8.53
C GLY A 135 -19.15 14.40 -8.09
N ASP A 136 -20.04 14.01 -9.03
CA ASP A 136 -21.44 13.72 -8.70
C ASP A 136 -22.07 12.62 -9.59
N PRO A 137 -22.22 11.37 -9.09
CA PRO A 137 -21.65 10.87 -7.84
C PRO A 137 -20.18 10.52 -7.95
N MET A 138 -19.48 10.37 -6.80
CA MET A 138 -18.10 9.94 -6.76
C MET A 138 -17.87 8.89 -5.66
N ILE A 139 -17.06 7.90 -5.96
CA ILE A 139 -16.62 6.87 -5.02
C ILE A 139 -15.19 7.21 -4.58
N PHE A 140 -15.01 7.43 -3.28
CA PHE A 140 -13.70 7.61 -2.66
C PHE A 140 -13.22 6.32 -2.01
N ILE A 141 -11.97 5.95 -2.22
CA ILE A 141 -11.28 4.92 -1.44
C ILE A 141 -10.20 5.56 -0.57
N GLY A 142 -10.13 5.13 0.70
CA GLY A 142 -9.08 5.53 1.64
C GLY A 142 -9.29 6.89 2.30
N GLU A 143 -10.47 7.50 2.18
CA GLU A 143 -10.82 8.73 2.87
C GLU A 143 -12.03 8.50 3.77
N ASP A 144 -11.96 8.95 5.01
CA ASP A 144 -13.08 8.81 5.95
C ASP A 144 -14.25 9.73 5.57
N ALA A 145 -15.46 9.24 5.79
CA ALA A 145 -16.70 9.99 5.52
C ALA A 145 -16.73 11.35 6.25
N GLN A 146 -16.16 11.43 7.43
CA GLN A 146 -16.09 12.66 8.22
C GLN A 146 -15.30 13.76 7.49
N ASN A 147 -14.17 13.42 6.86
CA ASN A 147 -13.31 14.35 6.13
C ASN A 147 -14.00 14.88 4.85
N LEU A 148 -14.88 14.07 4.24
CA LEU A 148 -15.61 14.42 3.04
C LEU A 148 -16.89 15.23 3.33
N SER A 149 -17.41 15.20 4.55
CA SER A 149 -18.68 15.86 4.92
C SER A 149 -18.66 17.39 4.75
N GLY A 150 -17.48 18.00 4.82
CA GLY A 150 -17.29 19.43 4.53
C GLY A 150 -17.31 19.78 3.04
N LEU A 151 -17.13 18.81 2.15
CA LEU A 151 -16.98 19.01 0.71
C LEU A 151 -18.24 18.60 -0.09
N PHE A 152 -19.04 17.68 0.45
CA PHE A 152 -20.23 17.13 -0.19
C PHE A 152 -21.46 17.25 0.71
N HIS A 153 -22.64 17.33 0.12
CA HIS A 153 -23.91 17.34 0.86
C HIS A 153 -24.34 15.94 1.29
N GLU A 154 -23.99 14.94 0.51
CA GLU A 154 -24.33 13.55 0.76
C GLU A 154 -23.03 12.75 0.84
N VAL A 155 -22.82 12.08 1.97
CA VAL A 155 -21.61 11.30 2.25
C VAL A 155 -22.04 10.02 2.97
N LYS A 156 -21.70 8.88 2.41
CA LYS A 156 -22.07 7.58 2.98
C LYS A 156 -20.92 6.58 2.82
N GLU A 157 -20.42 6.04 3.92
CA GLU A 157 -19.53 4.87 3.88
C GLU A 157 -20.37 3.67 3.42
N ILE A 158 -19.94 3.04 2.31
CA ILE A 158 -20.64 1.91 1.68
C ILE A 158 -19.97 0.59 2.04
N ALA A 159 -18.64 0.57 2.09
CA ALA A 159 -17.86 -0.62 2.36
C ALA A 159 -16.56 -0.26 3.08
N ARG A 160 -15.92 -1.30 3.59
CA ARG A 160 -14.58 -1.20 4.18
C ARG A 160 -13.78 -2.45 3.82
N VAL A 161 -12.54 -2.26 3.37
CA VAL A 161 -11.68 -3.34 2.90
C VAL A 161 -10.66 -3.67 3.97
N SER A 162 -10.65 -4.90 4.43
CA SER A 162 -9.67 -5.40 5.40
C SER A 162 -8.85 -6.53 4.81
N HIS A 163 -7.55 -6.52 5.10
CA HIS A 163 -6.64 -7.61 4.76
C HIS A 163 -5.77 -7.93 5.98
N PRO A 164 -5.64 -9.21 6.39
CA PRO A 164 -5.03 -9.57 7.68
C PRO A 164 -3.54 -9.22 7.79
N TYR A 165 -2.85 -9.04 6.68
CA TYR A 165 -1.41 -8.80 6.64
C TYR A 165 -1.00 -7.57 5.83
N ALA A 166 -1.94 -6.88 5.19
CA ALA A 166 -1.63 -5.64 4.49
C ALA A 166 -1.34 -4.50 5.49
N ARG A 167 -0.40 -3.63 5.13
CA ARG A 167 -0.16 -2.40 5.89
C ARG A 167 -1.37 -1.49 5.83
N GLU A 168 -1.94 -1.27 4.64
CA GLU A 168 -3.20 -0.57 4.47
C GLU A 168 -4.36 -1.56 4.61
N THR A 169 -4.93 -1.59 5.79
CA THR A 169 -6.11 -2.40 6.12
C THR A 169 -7.20 -1.51 6.70
N ASP A 170 -8.42 -2.03 6.76
CA ASP A 170 -9.59 -1.28 7.25
C ASP A 170 -9.86 0.00 6.43
N VAL A 171 -9.65 -0.10 5.11
CA VAL A 171 -9.71 1.01 4.15
C VAL A 171 -11.17 1.31 3.81
N PRO A 172 -11.70 2.52 4.09
CA PRO A 172 -13.08 2.87 3.79
C PRO A 172 -13.31 3.11 2.30
N ILE A 173 -14.51 2.75 1.83
CA ILE A 173 -15.05 3.13 0.53
C ILE A 173 -16.30 3.97 0.78
N VAL A 174 -16.26 5.22 0.35
CA VAL A 174 -17.28 6.24 0.63
C VAL A 174 -17.87 6.73 -0.67
N LEU A 175 -19.20 6.66 -0.78
CA LEU A 175 -19.96 7.30 -1.84
C LEU A 175 -20.31 8.72 -1.43
N VAL A 176 -20.05 9.66 -2.32
CA VAL A 176 -20.41 11.06 -2.14
C VAL A 176 -21.23 11.56 -3.33
N SER A 177 -22.09 12.54 -3.09
CA SER A 177 -22.83 13.23 -4.12
C SER A 177 -23.13 14.68 -3.73
N ARG A 178 -23.55 15.46 -4.72
CA ARG A 178 -23.91 16.87 -4.54
C ARG A 178 -22.75 17.67 -3.92
N PRO A 179 -21.66 17.84 -4.69
CA PRO A 179 -20.51 18.62 -4.23
C PRO A 179 -20.95 20.05 -3.86
N ARG A 180 -20.33 20.62 -2.82
CA ARG A 180 -20.63 22.00 -2.36
C ARG A 180 -20.03 23.04 -3.27
N GLU A 181 -19.00 22.68 -4.03
CA GLU A 181 -18.29 23.51 -4.96
C GLU A 181 -18.16 22.81 -6.32
N SER A 182 -17.85 23.58 -7.36
CA SER A 182 -17.52 22.98 -8.66
C SER A 182 -16.26 22.10 -8.59
N MET A 183 -16.15 21.11 -9.47
CA MET A 183 -14.97 20.20 -9.46
C MET A 183 -13.63 20.94 -9.55
N PRO A 184 -13.44 22.02 -10.35
CA PRO A 184 -12.21 22.80 -10.33
C PRO A 184 -11.91 23.43 -8.96
N ALA A 185 -12.94 23.96 -8.27
CA ALA A 185 -12.78 24.55 -6.94
C ALA A 185 -12.47 23.48 -5.88
N LEU A 186 -13.16 22.33 -5.93
CA LEU A 186 -12.85 21.16 -5.09
C LEU A 186 -11.41 20.69 -5.30
N TRP A 187 -10.93 20.64 -6.54
CA TRP A 187 -9.58 20.21 -6.85
C TRP A 187 -8.55 21.13 -6.20
N GLU A 188 -8.75 22.44 -6.21
CA GLU A 188 -7.87 23.40 -5.54
C GLU A 188 -7.93 23.29 -4.00
N ILE A 189 -9.11 22.96 -3.44
CA ILE A 189 -9.24 22.69 -2.00
C ILE A 189 -8.46 21.42 -1.62
N LEU A 190 -8.62 20.35 -2.38
CA LEU A 190 -7.92 19.08 -2.16
C LEU A 190 -6.41 19.23 -2.25
N LYS A 191 -5.91 20.18 -3.07
CA LYS A 191 -4.48 20.51 -3.17
C LYS A 191 -3.89 21.00 -1.86
N LYS A 192 -4.63 21.76 -1.08
CA LYS A 192 -4.18 22.31 0.21
C LYS A 192 -3.98 21.23 1.29
N TYR A 193 -4.65 20.08 1.16
CA TYR A 193 -4.55 18.94 2.06
C TYR A 193 -3.57 17.86 1.57
N ARG A 194 -2.63 18.25 0.71
CA ARG A 194 -1.69 17.35 0.04
C ARG A 194 -0.55 16.85 0.94
N TYR A 195 -0.36 17.42 2.13
CA TYR A 195 0.73 17.13 3.07
C TYR A 195 0.19 16.64 4.40
#